data_95ad6371dbb1e23ce9554afc0b901bef
#
_entry.id   95ad6371dbb1e23ce9554afc0b901bef
#
_cell.length_a   1.000
_cell.length_b   1.000
_cell.length_c   1.000
_cell.angle_alpha   90.00
_cell.angle_beta   90.00
_cell.angle_gamma   90.00
#
_symmetry.space_group_name_H-M   'P 1'
#
loop_
_entity.id
_entity.type
_entity.pdbx_description
1 polymer ?
#
loop_
_entity_poly.entity_id
_entity_poly.type
_entity_poly.pdbx_seq_one_letter_code
_entity_poly.pdbx_strand_id
1 'polypeptide(L)'
;MKKLYTMMMMAMMAFTFTACEDEMIADTLEGTWSGNMYVSSYYGGRDYYATHTEITFSIDPFRFTKGSGYWVDYYSGAPWDYVANHITWRVDDGNITINFIEDHSSVVISNYHLSDSHFSGYIADGDNDVNFSLRHITSPNWDDYDHWGYSSWSYSHGYYSRETRAAGDDSLMIAPAEKPIRQFGKRAE
;
A
#
# COMPACT_ATOMS: atom_id res chain seq x y z
N MET A 1 32.96 4.25 39.08
CA MET A 1 33.05 3.29 37.96
C MET A 1 31.88 2.30 37.95
N LYS A 2 31.50 1.64 39.05
CA LYS A 2 30.36 0.69 39.06
C LYS A 2 29.02 1.27 38.60
N LYS A 3 28.70 2.54 38.95
CA LYS A 3 27.46 3.21 38.54
C LYS A 3 27.40 3.52 37.03
N LEU A 4 28.55 3.73 36.37
CA LEU A 4 28.66 4.00 34.96
C LEU A 4 28.37 2.72 34.15
N TYR A 5 28.89 1.56 34.58
CA TYR A 5 28.62 0.28 33.98
C TYR A 5 27.15 -0.14 34.09
N THR A 6 26.49 0.14 35.22
CA THR A 6 25.07 -0.15 35.41
C THR A 6 24.19 0.72 34.50
N MET A 7 24.54 2.00 34.33
CA MET A 7 23.83 2.89 33.41
C MET A 7 24.02 2.49 31.93
N MET A 8 25.22 2.08 31.55
CA MET A 8 25.53 1.61 30.22
C MET A 8 24.82 0.27 29.89
N MET A 9 24.72 -0.63 30.88
CA MET A 9 23.99 -1.89 30.75
C MET A 9 22.47 -1.68 30.62
N MET A 10 21.88 -0.74 31.37
CA MET A 10 20.46 -0.37 31.23
C MET A 10 20.17 0.26 29.86
N ALA A 11 21.05 1.10 29.34
CA ALA A 11 20.89 1.67 28.02
C ALA A 11 20.94 0.62 26.91
N MET A 12 21.85 -0.38 27.00
CA MET A 12 21.90 -1.48 26.03
C MET A 12 20.64 -2.36 26.06
N MET A 13 20.04 -2.61 27.22
CA MET A 13 18.80 -3.39 27.29
C MET A 13 17.61 -2.66 26.66
N ALA A 14 17.56 -1.33 26.72
CA ALA A 14 16.45 -0.57 26.13
C ALA A 14 16.39 -0.69 24.60
N PHE A 15 17.55 -0.78 23.92
CA PHE A 15 17.61 -0.91 22.46
C PHE A 15 17.23 -2.31 21.94
N THR A 16 17.31 -3.35 22.76
CA THR A 16 16.97 -4.72 22.33
C THR A 16 15.47 -4.99 22.32
N PHE A 17 14.67 -4.26 23.10
CA PHE A 17 13.21 -4.47 23.17
C PHE A 17 12.48 -3.89 21.95
N THR A 18 12.88 -2.72 21.44
CA THR A 18 12.24 -2.10 20.28
C THR A 18 12.43 -2.89 19.00
N ALA A 19 13.62 -3.45 18.77
CA ALA A 19 13.89 -4.26 17.60
C ALA A 19 13.03 -5.54 17.53
N CYS A 20 12.75 -6.15 18.68
CA CYS A 20 11.90 -7.35 18.73
C CYS A 20 10.41 -7.02 18.50
N GLU A 21 9.95 -5.83 18.88
CA GLU A 21 8.60 -5.36 18.63
C GLU A 21 8.37 -5.06 17.14
N ASP A 22 9.31 -4.39 16.49
CA ASP A 22 9.23 -4.10 15.05
C ASP A 22 9.21 -5.38 14.19
N GLU A 23 9.97 -6.42 14.57
CA GLU A 23 9.94 -7.73 13.91
C GLU A 23 8.57 -8.41 14.09
N MET A 24 7.98 -8.37 15.28
CA MET A 24 6.64 -8.94 15.52
C MET A 24 5.56 -8.21 14.70
N ILE A 25 5.65 -6.89 14.58
CA ILE A 25 4.74 -6.10 13.74
C ILE A 25 4.89 -6.52 12.28
N ALA A 26 6.12 -6.63 11.79
CA ALA A 26 6.41 -7.04 10.42
C ALA A 26 5.88 -8.45 10.11
N ASP A 27 6.11 -9.42 10.99
CA ASP A 27 5.58 -10.78 10.87
C ASP A 27 4.04 -10.80 10.79
N THR A 28 3.38 -10.00 11.62
CA THR A 28 1.92 -9.90 11.63
C THR A 28 1.38 -9.19 10.36
N LEU A 29 2.15 -8.25 9.80
CA LEU A 29 1.79 -7.57 8.55
C LEU A 29 1.91 -8.48 7.32
N GLU A 30 2.77 -9.49 7.34
CA GLU A 30 3.00 -10.34 6.18
C GLU A 30 1.70 -10.94 5.65
N GLY A 31 1.48 -10.82 4.34
CA GLY A 31 0.27 -11.29 3.67
C GLY A 31 -0.49 -10.18 2.97
N THR A 32 -1.75 -10.46 2.62
CA THR A 32 -2.61 -9.53 1.89
C THR A 32 -3.78 -9.07 2.75
N TRP A 33 -4.01 -7.78 2.72
CA TRP A 33 -5.02 -7.07 3.50
C TRP A 33 -5.98 -6.35 2.56
N SER A 34 -7.29 -6.49 2.78
CA SER A 34 -8.30 -5.84 1.97
C SER A 34 -9.32 -5.11 2.82
N GLY A 35 -9.75 -3.95 2.37
CA GLY A 35 -10.76 -3.14 3.05
C GLY A 35 -10.85 -1.72 2.54
N ASN A 36 -11.29 -0.81 3.40
CA ASN A 36 -11.48 0.58 3.02
C ASN A 36 -10.35 1.45 3.60
N MET A 37 -9.60 2.09 2.70
CA MET A 37 -8.55 3.06 3.00
C MET A 37 -8.99 4.50 2.70
N TYR A 38 -10.26 4.71 2.26
CA TYR A 38 -10.80 6.01 1.84
C TYR A 38 -9.91 6.76 0.85
N VAL A 39 -9.37 6.01 -0.11
CA VAL A 39 -8.53 6.55 -1.18
C VAL A 39 -9.40 7.16 -2.25
N SER A 40 -8.97 8.27 -2.81
CA SER A 40 -9.51 8.84 -4.04
C SER A 40 -8.40 9.12 -5.03
N SER A 41 -8.76 9.23 -6.30
CA SER A 41 -7.87 9.64 -7.38
C SER A 41 -8.45 10.83 -8.13
N TYR A 42 -7.65 11.87 -8.29
CA TYR A 42 -8.03 13.03 -9.07
C TYR A 42 -7.59 12.87 -10.53
N TYR A 43 -8.55 13.04 -11.45
CA TYR A 43 -8.30 12.94 -12.88
C TYR A 43 -9.34 13.71 -13.69
N GLY A 44 -8.90 14.45 -14.72
CA GLY A 44 -9.79 15.18 -15.60
C GLY A 44 -10.71 16.19 -14.90
N GLY A 45 -10.26 16.81 -13.80
CA GLY A 45 -11.03 17.77 -13.01
C GLY A 45 -12.03 17.15 -12.03
N ARG A 46 -11.98 15.84 -11.79
CA ARG A 46 -12.91 15.11 -10.91
C ARG A 46 -12.17 14.20 -9.94
N ASP A 47 -12.77 14.01 -8.76
CA ASP A 47 -12.34 12.98 -7.81
C ASP A 47 -13.12 11.69 -8.07
N TYR A 48 -12.41 10.57 -8.08
CA TYR A 48 -12.95 9.22 -8.16
C TYR A 48 -12.58 8.48 -6.87
N TYR A 49 -13.55 7.82 -6.24
CA TYR A 49 -13.38 7.18 -4.95
C TYR A 49 -13.19 5.68 -5.12
N ALA A 50 -12.16 5.15 -4.47
CA ALA A 50 -11.94 3.71 -4.43
C ALA A 50 -13.05 3.01 -3.65
N THR A 51 -13.51 1.90 -4.17
CA THR A 51 -14.51 1.04 -3.51
C THR A 51 -13.88 0.21 -2.41
N HIS A 52 -12.65 -0.25 -2.62
CA HIS A 52 -11.82 -0.93 -1.64
C HIS A 52 -10.34 -0.86 -2.06
N THR A 53 -9.46 -1.20 -1.15
CA THR A 53 -8.01 -1.25 -1.35
C THR A 53 -7.51 -2.63 -0.93
N GLU A 54 -6.56 -3.18 -1.66
CA GLU A 54 -5.78 -4.36 -1.29
C GLU A 54 -4.31 -3.99 -1.15
N ILE A 55 -3.69 -4.44 -0.05
CA ILE A 55 -2.26 -4.22 0.21
C ILE A 55 -1.62 -5.57 0.50
N THR A 56 -0.57 -5.91 -0.22
CA THR A 56 0.26 -7.09 0.08
C THR A 56 1.59 -6.66 0.64
N PHE A 57 1.95 -7.26 1.75
CA PHE A 57 3.24 -7.12 2.42
C PHE A 57 4.00 -8.44 2.33
N SER A 58 5.20 -8.41 1.74
CA SER A 58 6.15 -9.54 1.72
C SER A 58 7.42 -9.13 2.43
N ILE A 59 7.84 -9.90 3.42
CA ILE A 59 9.04 -9.61 4.22
C ILE A 59 10.30 -9.90 3.40
N ASP A 60 11.32 -9.05 3.55
CA ASP A 60 12.67 -9.34 3.08
C ASP A 60 13.29 -10.44 3.96
N PRO A 61 13.63 -11.63 3.42
CA PRO A 61 14.13 -12.74 4.21
C PRO A 61 15.47 -12.47 4.92
N PHE A 62 16.14 -11.37 4.59
CA PHE A 62 17.39 -10.94 5.21
C PHE A 62 17.24 -9.72 6.13
N ARG A 63 16.05 -9.12 6.18
CA ARG A 63 15.77 -7.87 6.90
C ARG A 63 14.35 -7.85 7.43
N PHE A 64 14.13 -8.51 8.53
CA PHE A 64 12.83 -8.86 9.11
C PHE A 64 11.87 -7.70 9.40
N THR A 65 12.33 -6.45 9.44
CA THR A 65 11.49 -5.27 9.71
C THR A 65 11.12 -4.50 8.45
N LYS A 66 11.36 -5.06 7.25
CA LYS A 66 11.05 -4.40 5.98
C LYS A 66 10.83 -5.39 4.87
N GLY A 67 10.28 -4.90 3.78
CA GLY A 67 10.00 -5.72 2.63
C GLY A 67 9.47 -4.93 1.44
N SER A 68 8.84 -5.66 0.55
CA SER A 68 8.18 -5.14 -0.65
C SER A 68 6.75 -5.65 -0.73
N GLY A 69 6.03 -5.21 -1.73
CA GLY A 69 4.67 -5.65 -1.97
C GLY A 69 3.98 -4.78 -3.01
N TYR A 70 2.68 -4.72 -2.91
CA TYR A 70 1.87 -3.89 -3.79
C TYR A 70 0.63 -3.36 -3.10
N TRP A 71 0.15 -2.24 -3.62
CA TRP A 71 -1.05 -1.55 -3.18
C TRP A 71 -1.96 -1.34 -4.38
N VAL A 72 -3.18 -1.84 -4.28
CA VAL A 72 -4.16 -1.80 -5.36
C VAL A 72 -5.45 -1.15 -4.86
N ASP A 73 -5.83 -0.04 -5.49
CA ASP A 73 -7.10 0.63 -5.23
C ASP A 73 -8.08 0.35 -6.36
N TYR A 74 -9.25 -0.20 -6.04
CA TYR A 74 -10.30 -0.57 -7.01
C TYR A 74 -11.36 0.50 -7.11
N TYR A 75 -11.83 0.76 -8.33
CA TYR A 75 -12.80 1.79 -8.64
C TYR A 75 -13.97 1.22 -9.45
N SER A 76 -15.19 1.70 -9.18
CA SER A 76 -16.40 1.31 -9.93
C SER A 76 -16.95 2.42 -10.83
N GLY A 77 -16.49 3.64 -10.67
CA GLY A 77 -17.02 4.82 -11.39
C GLY A 77 -15.95 5.62 -12.14
N ALA A 78 -14.71 5.14 -12.15
CA ALA A 78 -13.61 5.76 -12.87
C ALA A 78 -13.50 5.22 -14.31
N PRO A 79 -12.74 5.89 -15.19
CA PRO A 79 -12.39 5.36 -16.52
C PRO A 79 -11.45 4.13 -16.48
N TRP A 80 -11.02 3.69 -15.32
CA TRP A 80 -10.17 2.53 -15.03
C TRP A 80 -10.82 1.68 -13.92
N ASP A 81 -10.46 0.42 -13.87
CA ASP A 81 -10.97 -0.52 -12.87
C ASP A 81 -10.16 -0.47 -11.56
N TYR A 82 -8.86 -0.26 -11.66
CA TYR A 82 -7.94 -0.18 -10.51
C TYR A 82 -6.73 0.72 -10.78
N VAL A 83 -6.05 1.13 -9.70
CA VAL A 83 -4.71 1.75 -9.73
C VAL A 83 -3.82 0.93 -8.83
N ALA A 84 -2.76 0.38 -9.39
CA ALA A 84 -1.82 -0.47 -8.69
C ALA A 84 -0.43 0.16 -8.59
N ASN A 85 0.24 0.00 -7.45
CA ASN A 85 1.61 0.43 -7.22
C ASN A 85 2.42 -0.68 -6.58
N HIS A 86 3.67 -0.83 -6.99
CA HIS A 86 4.64 -1.53 -6.17
C HIS A 86 4.99 -0.66 -4.96
N ILE A 87 5.16 -1.33 -3.83
CA ILE A 87 5.56 -0.67 -2.60
C ILE A 87 6.84 -1.29 -2.04
N THR A 88 7.61 -0.45 -1.35
CA THR A 88 8.54 -0.91 -0.32
C THR A 88 8.03 -0.42 1.02
N TRP A 89 8.23 -1.22 2.05
CA TRP A 89 7.75 -0.88 3.38
C TRP A 89 8.80 -1.20 4.45
N ARG A 90 8.68 -0.55 5.59
CA ARG A 90 9.49 -0.82 6.77
C ARG A 90 8.70 -0.52 8.05
N VAL A 91 9.03 -1.25 9.10
CA VAL A 91 8.65 -0.95 10.48
C VAL A 91 9.87 -0.39 11.19
N ASP A 92 9.70 0.73 11.87
CA ASP A 92 10.75 1.43 12.60
C ASP A 92 10.12 2.19 13.77
N ASP A 93 10.52 1.84 14.99
CA ASP A 93 9.97 2.38 16.24
C ASP A 93 8.42 2.32 16.28
N GLY A 94 7.87 1.17 15.88
CA GLY A 94 6.43 0.92 15.83
C GLY A 94 5.68 1.65 14.72
N ASN A 95 6.35 2.40 13.85
CA ASN A 95 5.72 3.08 12.73
C ASN A 95 5.91 2.27 11.44
N ILE A 96 4.86 2.16 10.64
CA ILE A 96 4.89 1.51 9.32
C ILE A 96 5.01 2.59 8.26
N THR A 97 6.16 2.63 7.58
CA THR A 97 6.38 3.52 6.42
C THR A 97 6.20 2.74 5.14
N ILE A 98 5.35 3.20 4.24
CA ILE A 98 5.10 2.62 2.92
C ILE A 98 5.51 3.63 1.86
N ASN A 99 6.38 3.23 0.92
CA ASN A 99 6.79 4.06 -0.21
C ASN A 99 6.19 3.48 -1.50
N PHE A 100 5.51 4.30 -2.25
CA PHE A 100 4.96 3.99 -3.58
C PHE A 100 6.02 4.24 -4.64
N ILE A 101 6.45 3.18 -5.32
CA ILE A 101 7.59 3.25 -6.24
C ILE A 101 7.24 4.11 -7.46
N GLU A 102 6.09 3.87 -8.08
CA GLU A 102 5.66 4.55 -9.29
C GLU A 102 5.19 5.99 -9.04
N ASP A 103 4.65 6.26 -7.85
CA ASP A 103 4.13 7.58 -7.49
C ASP A 103 5.20 8.48 -6.86
N HIS A 104 6.36 7.91 -6.50
CA HIS A 104 7.44 8.62 -5.79
C HIS A 104 6.94 9.33 -4.53
N SER A 105 5.99 8.72 -3.84
CA SER A 105 5.34 9.23 -2.63
C SER A 105 5.47 8.23 -1.50
N SER A 106 5.14 8.66 -0.29
CA SER A 106 5.15 7.78 0.88
C SER A 106 4.04 8.11 1.85
N VAL A 107 3.65 7.13 2.62
CA VAL A 107 2.69 7.26 3.72
C VAL A 107 3.28 6.62 4.97
N VAL A 108 2.97 7.22 6.13
CA VAL A 108 3.34 6.69 7.44
C VAL A 108 2.06 6.33 8.18
N ILE A 109 2.00 5.09 8.67
CA ILE A 109 0.91 4.60 9.51
C ILE A 109 1.44 4.53 10.94
N SER A 110 0.83 5.29 11.82
CA SER A 110 1.07 5.30 13.26
C SER A 110 -0.26 5.14 13.99
N ASN A 111 -0.23 4.88 15.30
CA ASN A 111 -1.45 4.72 16.11
C ASN A 111 -2.46 3.73 15.51
N TYR A 112 -1.99 2.54 15.16
CA TYR A 112 -2.79 1.49 14.57
C TYR A 112 -3.05 0.35 15.56
N HIS A 113 -4.02 -0.48 15.21
CA HIS A 113 -4.27 -1.78 15.82
C HIS A 113 -4.06 -2.87 14.77
N LEU A 114 -3.13 -3.78 15.04
CA LEU A 114 -2.76 -4.89 14.17
C LEU A 114 -2.92 -6.21 14.91
N SER A 115 -3.56 -7.17 14.26
CA SER A 115 -3.70 -8.57 14.69
C SER A 115 -3.69 -9.47 13.48
N ASP A 116 -3.65 -10.78 13.65
CA ASP A 116 -3.59 -11.76 12.54
C ASP A 116 -4.73 -11.63 11.52
N SER A 117 -5.84 -10.99 11.86
CA SER A 117 -7.03 -10.90 11.00
C SER A 117 -7.51 -9.50 10.73
N HIS A 118 -7.01 -8.50 11.46
CA HIS A 118 -7.52 -7.14 11.39
C HIS A 118 -6.39 -6.12 11.52
N PHE A 119 -6.39 -5.14 10.60
CA PHE A 119 -5.46 -4.03 10.59
C PHE A 119 -6.24 -2.73 10.41
N SER A 120 -6.23 -1.87 11.41
CA SER A 120 -6.93 -0.59 11.41
C SER A 120 -6.08 0.49 12.04
N GLY A 121 -6.30 1.73 11.66
CA GLY A 121 -5.52 2.86 12.17
C GLY A 121 -5.82 4.15 11.44
N TYR A 122 -4.83 5.03 11.49
CA TYR A 122 -4.90 6.35 10.89
C TYR A 122 -3.73 6.56 9.94
N ILE A 123 -4.03 7.18 8.81
CA ILE A 123 -3.02 7.72 7.90
C ILE A 123 -3.07 9.23 8.05
N ALA A 124 -1.94 9.85 8.36
CA ALA A 124 -1.82 11.31 8.36
C ALA A 124 -1.64 11.78 6.90
N ASP A 125 -2.63 12.50 6.37
CA ASP A 125 -2.57 13.18 5.08
C ASP A 125 -2.78 14.69 5.29
N GLY A 126 -1.68 15.40 5.56
CA GLY A 126 -1.70 16.81 5.87
C GLY A 126 -2.46 17.11 7.17
N ASP A 127 -3.56 17.88 7.04
CA ASP A 127 -4.42 18.28 8.18
C ASP A 127 -5.55 17.27 8.49
N ASN A 128 -5.64 16.16 7.76
CA ASN A 128 -6.70 15.18 7.92
C ASN A 128 -6.15 13.81 8.29
N ASP A 129 -6.61 13.27 9.42
CA ASP A 129 -6.39 11.87 9.77
C ASP A 129 -7.44 11.01 9.09
N VAL A 130 -7.00 10.04 8.32
CA VAL A 130 -7.86 9.09 7.62
C VAL A 130 -7.91 7.79 8.36
N ASN A 131 -9.09 7.44 8.87
CA ASN A 131 -9.34 6.13 9.44
C ASN A 131 -9.37 5.06 8.36
N PHE A 132 -8.70 3.95 8.58
CA PHE A 132 -8.80 2.77 7.71
C PHE A 132 -9.12 1.51 8.50
N SER A 133 -9.66 0.50 7.80
CA SER A 133 -9.96 -0.81 8.36
C SER A 133 -9.81 -1.88 7.27
N LEU A 134 -8.88 -2.79 7.49
CA LEU A 134 -8.54 -3.88 6.59
C LEU A 134 -8.69 -5.23 7.29
N ARG A 135 -8.95 -6.27 6.51
CA ARG A 135 -8.97 -7.67 6.95
C ARG A 135 -7.92 -8.46 6.19
N HIS A 136 -7.29 -9.39 6.87
CA HIS A 136 -6.36 -10.34 6.24
C HIS A 136 -7.11 -11.26 5.29
N ILE A 137 -6.58 -11.40 4.05
CA ILE A 137 -7.14 -12.25 2.99
C ILE A 137 -6.02 -13.07 2.35
N THR A 138 -6.36 -13.89 1.35
CA THR A 138 -5.36 -14.57 0.53
C THR A 138 -4.64 -13.58 -0.37
N SER A 139 -3.36 -13.85 -0.65
CA SER A 139 -2.56 -12.99 -1.52
C SER A 139 -3.05 -13.05 -2.96
N PRO A 140 -3.36 -11.90 -3.59
CA PRO A 140 -3.61 -11.85 -5.02
C PRO A 140 -2.32 -12.13 -5.80
N ASN A 141 -2.47 -12.52 -7.07
CA ASN A 141 -1.35 -12.67 -7.98
C ASN A 141 -1.03 -11.33 -8.64
N TRP A 142 0.14 -10.76 -8.36
CA TRP A 142 0.56 -9.48 -8.93
C TRP A 142 0.59 -9.47 -10.47
N ASP A 143 0.89 -10.62 -11.09
CA ASP A 143 0.93 -10.76 -12.54
C ASP A 143 -0.43 -10.50 -13.22
N ASP A 144 -1.51 -10.50 -12.45
CA ASP A 144 -2.86 -10.22 -12.95
C ASP A 144 -3.17 -8.71 -13.04
N TYR A 145 -2.26 -7.84 -12.56
CA TYR A 145 -2.47 -6.39 -12.53
C TYR A 145 -1.55 -5.65 -13.50
N ASP A 146 -2.15 -4.85 -14.36
CA ASP A 146 -1.47 -3.75 -15.05
C ASP A 146 -1.48 -2.51 -14.16
N HIS A 147 -0.47 -1.65 -14.30
CA HIS A 147 -0.29 -0.46 -13.42
C HIS A 147 -1.55 0.45 -13.33
N TRP A 148 -2.31 0.58 -14.40
CA TRP A 148 -3.48 1.45 -14.47
C TRP A 148 -4.83 0.75 -14.32
N GLY A 149 -4.88 -0.56 -14.36
CA GLY A 149 -6.09 -1.33 -14.27
C GLY A 149 -7.04 -1.20 -15.46
N TYR A 150 -6.51 -0.96 -16.62
CA TYR A 150 -7.27 -1.00 -17.87
C TYR A 150 -7.32 -2.43 -18.39
N SER A 151 -8.23 -3.24 -17.89
CA SER A 151 -8.36 -4.65 -18.25
C SER A 151 -8.76 -4.90 -19.72
N SER A 152 -9.37 -3.90 -20.38
CA SER A 152 -9.73 -3.94 -21.79
C SER A 152 -8.65 -3.37 -22.71
N TRP A 153 -7.51 -3.00 -22.17
CA TRP A 153 -6.48 -2.30 -22.89
C TRP A 153 -5.35 -3.21 -23.31
N SER A 154 -5.33 -3.52 -24.60
CA SER A 154 -4.14 -4.03 -25.25
C SER A 154 -3.11 -2.91 -25.35
N TYR A 155 -2.17 -2.89 -24.40
CA TYR A 155 -1.07 -1.94 -24.42
C TYR A 155 -0.13 -2.26 -25.57
N SER A 156 -0.35 -1.68 -26.74
CA SER A 156 0.51 -1.83 -27.92
C SER A 156 1.70 -0.91 -27.92
N HIS A 157 2.13 -0.37 -26.76
CA HIS A 157 3.30 0.47 -26.63
C HIS A 157 4.23 -0.01 -25.51
N GLY A 158 5.01 -1.01 -25.79
CA GLY A 158 6.45 -1.08 -25.53
C GLY A 158 6.97 -1.27 -24.11
N TYR A 159 6.16 -1.36 -23.08
CA TYR A 159 6.68 -1.58 -21.72
C TYR A 159 5.87 -2.55 -20.89
N TYR A 160 5.45 -3.60 -21.16
CA TYR A 160 4.71 -4.72 -20.60
C TYR A 160 3.63 -5.19 -21.57
N SER A 161 4.08 -5.90 -22.61
CA SER A 161 3.15 -6.65 -23.43
C SER A 161 2.80 -7.95 -22.73
N ARG A 162 1.65 -8.01 -22.09
CA ARG A 162 0.94 -9.28 -21.93
C ARG A 162 -0.25 -9.26 -22.88
N GLU A 163 -0.19 -10.11 -23.90
CA GLU A 163 -1.29 -10.34 -24.79
C GLU A 163 -2.47 -10.98 -24.04
N THR A 164 -3.39 -10.16 -23.55
CA THR A 164 -4.73 -10.66 -23.26
C THR A 164 -5.50 -10.64 -24.57
N ARG A 165 -5.69 -11.81 -25.19
CA ARG A 165 -6.60 -11.99 -26.32
C ARG A 165 -8.03 -11.79 -25.84
N ALA A 166 -8.56 -10.59 -25.96
CA ALA A 166 -9.98 -10.34 -26.05
C ALA A 166 -10.32 -10.15 -27.52
N ALA A 167 -11.05 -11.11 -28.10
CA ALA A 167 -11.55 -11.03 -29.44
C ALA A 167 -12.66 -9.97 -29.51
N GLY A 168 -12.47 -8.94 -30.30
CA GLY A 168 -13.51 -8.20 -31.01
C GLY A 168 -14.27 -7.16 -30.23
N ASP A 169 -13.69 -6.00 -30.03
CA ASP A 169 -14.37 -4.73 -30.22
C ASP A 169 -13.32 -3.63 -30.50
N ASP A 170 -13.34 -3.09 -31.71
CA ASP A 170 -12.46 -2.04 -32.21
C ASP A 170 -12.92 -0.65 -31.74
N SER A 171 -13.34 -0.51 -30.51
CA SER A 171 -13.44 0.81 -29.89
C SER A 171 -12.06 1.21 -29.38
N LEU A 172 -11.39 2.07 -30.13
CA LEU A 172 -10.16 2.77 -29.74
C LEU A 172 -10.36 3.51 -28.43
N MET A 173 -10.22 2.83 -27.30
CA MET A 173 -10.03 3.50 -26.01
C MET A 173 -8.62 4.08 -26.00
N ILE A 174 -8.53 5.37 -26.23
CA ILE A 174 -7.29 6.13 -26.09
C ILE A 174 -6.97 6.15 -24.60
N ALA A 175 -5.78 5.62 -24.21
CA ALA A 175 -5.31 5.77 -22.84
C ALA A 175 -5.37 7.23 -22.43
N PRO A 176 -5.81 7.52 -21.22
CA PRO A 176 -5.69 8.86 -20.71
C PRO A 176 -4.22 9.30 -20.72
N ALA A 177 -3.99 10.49 -21.26
CA ALA A 177 -2.64 11.07 -21.36
C ALA A 177 -2.02 11.35 -19.98
N GLU A 178 -2.84 11.39 -18.93
CA GLU A 178 -2.43 11.71 -17.57
C GLU A 178 -2.76 10.58 -16.61
N LYS A 179 -1.84 10.32 -15.70
CA LYS A 179 -1.97 9.38 -14.60
C LYS A 179 -2.95 9.93 -13.54
N PRO A 180 -3.88 9.11 -13.02
CA PRO A 180 -4.69 9.52 -11.88
C PRO A 180 -3.80 9.77 -10.64
N ILE A 181 -4.08 10.87 -9.94
CA ILE A 181 -3.35 11.25 -8.73
C ILE A 181 -4.10 10.71 -7.52
N ARG A 182 -3.48 9.79 -6.78
CA ARG A 182 -4.02 9.21 -5.54
C ARG A 182 -4.10 10.28 -4.45
N GLN A 183 -5.18 10.25 -3.70
CA GLN A 183 -5.43 11.10 -2.54
C GLN A 183 -6.08 10.27 -1.42
N PHE A 184 -5.79 10.61 -0.18
CA PHE A 184 -6.37 9.97 1.00
C PHE A 184 -7.38 10.90 1.66
N GLY A 185 -8.42 10.33 2.32
CA GLY A 185 -9.32 11.07 3.21
C GLY A 185 -10.47 11.80 2.58
N LYS A 186 -10.61 11.85 1.26
CA LYS A 186 -11.81 12.38 0.64
C LYS A 186 -12.94 11.36 0.70
N ARG A 187 -14.11 11.76 1.23
CA ARG A 187 -15.34 10.95 1.20
C ARG A 187 -16.20 11.40 0.03
N ALA A 188 -16.92 10.47 -0.59
CA ALA A 188 -18.03 10.80 -1.48
C ALA A 188 -19.11 11.52 -0.67
N GLU A 189 -19.54 12.68 -1.09
CA GLU A 189 -20.70 13.42 -0.55
C GLU A 189 -22.01 12.78 -0.98
#